data_ca073e53754f23db08da8052e12b5c10
#
_entry.id   ca073e53754f23db08da8052e12b5c10
#
_cell.length_a   1.000
_cell.length_b   1.000
_cell.length_c   1.000
_cell.angle_alpha   90.00
_cell.angle_beta   90.00
_cell.angle_gamma   90.00
#
_symmetry.space_group_name_H-M   'P 1'
#
loop_
_entity.id
_entity.type
_entity.pdbx_description
1 polymer ?
#
loop_
_entity_poly.entity_id
_entity_poly.type
_entity_poly.pdbx_seq_one_letter_code
_entity_poly.pdbx_strand_id
1 'polypeptide(L)'
;LSSLDLASEQRSLFPGQANGRFIKLQDLRYGENPHQLAAFYRDVNPAPGSLVTARQLQGKELSFNNIADADAAWECVKSFDSPACVIVKHANPCGVAVADDGLAAYQKAYQTDATSAFGGIIAFNCPVDLPTVQALSQQFVEVLIAPSFTGDALLQLQAKANVRVLQIALPPQGDTPWSQGLNLIDVKRVGSGLLMQTADNHRLNLSDMQVVTRLHPTPAQMQDLLFAWRVAQFVKSNAIVFCHQGQTLGVGAGQMS
;
A
#
# COMPACT_ATOMS: atom_id res chain seq x y z
N LEU A 1 -0.06 15.63 14.89
CA LEU A 1 0.01 15.45 16.35
C LEU A 1 0.99 16.48 16.93
N SER A 2 0.55 17.27 17.93
CA SER A 2 1.45 18.17 18.65
C SER A 2 2.31 17.35 19.58
N SER A 3 3.64 17.40 19.39
CA SER A 3 4.62 16.73 20.25
C SER A 3 5.09 17.61 21.42
N LEU A 4 4.38 18.72 21.70
CA LEU A 4 4.70 19.60 22.81
C LEU A 4 4.04 19.06 24.08
N ASP A 5 4.87 18.55 24.96
CA ASP A 5 4.52 18.38 26.36
C ASP A 5 4.78 19.74 27.05
N LEU A 6 3.70 20.42 27.45
CA LEU A 6 3.78 21.72 28.11
C LEU A 6 4.47 21.66 29.47
N ALA A 7 4.68 20.46 30.02
CA ALA A 7 5.36 20.22 31.27
C ALA A 7 6.89 19.96 31.13
N SER A 8 7.40 19.80 29.91
CA SER A 8 8.83 19.57 29.67
C SER A 8 9.33 20.38 28.47
N GLU A 9 10.56 20.87 28.56
CA GLU A 9 11.24 21.54 27.43
C GLU A 9 11.70 20.57 26.34
N GLN A 10 11.56 19.25 26.57
CA GLN A 10 11.95 18.22 25.64
C GLN A 10 10.75 17.73 24.81
N ARG A 11 10.94 17.63 23.49
CA ARG A 11 9.96 17.01 22.61
C ARG A 11 9.91 15.51 22.86
N SER A 12 8.78 15.02 23.34
CA SER A 12 8.52 13.58 23.49
C SER A 12 7.80 13.05 22.24
N LEU A 13 8.15 11.82 21.82
CA LEU A 13 7.43 11.11 20.76
C LEU A 13 5.99 10.76 21.21
N PHE A 14 5.83 10.44 22.50
CA PHE A 14 4.54 10.17 23.16
C PHE A 14 4.36 11.14 24.34
N PRO A 15 3.88 12.37 24.08
CA PRO A 15 3.69 13.37 25.12
C PRO A 15 2.54 12.98 26.07
N GLY A 16 2.50 13.58 27.27
CA GLY A 16 1.44 13.36 28.25
C GLY A 16 0.03 13.69 27.74
N GLN A 17 -0.07 14.55 26.72
CA GLN A 17 -1.32 14.89 26.04
C GLN A 17 -1.10 14.93 24.53
N ALA A 18 -1.83 14.10 23.79
CA ALA A 18 -1.77 14.07 22.31
C ALA A 18 -2.89 14.90 21.71
N ASN A 19 -2.54 15.79 20.77
CA ASN A 19 -3.47 16.58 19.97
C ASN A 19 -3.21 16.31 18.48
N GLY A 20 -4.28 16.19 17.70
CA GLY A 20 -4.21 16.02 16.25
C GLY A 20 -5.03 17.08 15.53
N ARG A 21 -4.52 17.55 14.39
CA ARG A 21 -5.24 18.47 13.51
C ARG A 21 -5.29 17.89 12.10
N PHE A 22 -6.51 17.69 11.60
CA PHE A 22 -6.76 17.11 10.30
C PHE A 22 -7.66 18.03 9.47
N ILE A 23 -7.47 18.02 8.16
CA ILE A 23 -8.26 18.80 7.20
C ILE A 23 -9.17 17.83 6.45
N LYS A 24 -10.49 18.08 6.47
CA LYS A 24 -11.43 17.25 5.71
C LYS A 24 -11.21 17.43 4.21
N LEU A 25 -11.09 16.31 3.50
CA LEU A 25 -10.99 16.24 2.04
C LEU A 25 -12.38 16.07 1.42
N GLN A 26 -13.17 15.12 1.94
CA GLN A 26 -14.51 14.84 1.41
C GLN A 26 -15.40 14.16 2.45
N ASP A 27 -16.69 14.29 2.27
CA ASP A 27 -17.69 13.43 2.92
C ASP A 27 -17.81 12.14 2.11
N LEU A 28 -17.89 11.00 2.80
CA LEU A 28 -18.03 9.70 2.15
C LEU A 28 -19.50 9.27 2.21
N ARG A 29 -19.95 8.56 1.18
CA ARG A 29 -21.34 8.11 1.10
C ARG A 29 -21.76 7.29 2.33
N TYR A 30 -20.86 6.46 2.85
CA TYR A 30 -20.98 5.67 4.08
C TYR A 30 -19.60 5.18 4.51
N GLY A 31 -19.48 4.63 5.72
CA GLY A 31 -18.27 4.06 6.25
C GLY A 31 -17.98 2.64 5.75
N GLU A 32 -17.43 1.81 6.61
CA GLU A 32 -17.22 0.38 6.30
C GLU A 32 -18.56 -0.31 5.98
N ASN A 33 -19.62 0.07 6.71
CA ASN A 33 -20.98 -0.43 6.52
C ASN A 33 -21.95 0.68 6.12
N PRO A 34 -23.05 0.35 5.39
CA PRO A 34 -23.96 1.36 4.79
C PRO A 34 -24.65 2.29 5.79
N HIS A 35 -24.78 1.90 7.04
CA HIS A 35 -25.43 2.69 8.08
C HIS A 35 -24.50 3.68 8.79
N GLN A 36 -23.21 3.65 8.51
CA GLN A 36 -22.19 4.48 9.15
C GLN A 36 -21.97 5.76 8.34
N LEU A 37 -21.96 6.91 9.02
CA LEU A 37 -21.49 8.16 8.44
C LEU A 37 -19.97 8.18 8.42
N ALA A 38 -19.36 8.72 7.36
CA ALA A 38 -17.93 8.77 7.21
C ALA A 38 -17.46 10.01 6.45
N ALA A 39 -16.21 10.39 6.69
CA ALA A 39 -15.51 11.43 5.95
C ALA A 39 -14.01 11.08 5.88
N PHE A 40 -13.37 11.56 4.84
CA PHE A 40 -11.92 11.40 4.62
C PHE A 40 -11.20 12.68 5.01
N TYR A 41 -10.14 12.54 5.79
CA TYR A 41 -9.31 13.63 6.28
C TYR A 41 -7.85 13.39 5.90
N ARG A 42 -7.08 14.47 5.81
CA ARG A 42 -5.62 14.43 5.66
C ARG A 42 -4.93 15.19 6.78
N ASP A 43 -3.67 14.93 6.98
CA ASP A 43 -2.80 15.76 7.80
C ASP A 43 -2.70 17.19 7.23
N VAL A 44 -2.35 18.16 8.09
CA VAL A 44 -2.10 19.54 7.65
C VAL A 44 -0.96 19.57 6.62
N ASN A 45 0.12 18.84 6.89
CA ASN A 45 1.27 18.66 6.02
C ASN A 45 1.42 17.16 5.69
N PRO A 46 0.70 16.63 4.68
CA PRO A 46 0.80 15.23 4.32
C PRO A 46 2.18 14.93 3.74
N ALA A 47 2.65 13.71 4.00
CA ALA A 47 3.90 13.24 3.40
C ALA A 47 3.76 13.16 1.87
N PRO A 48 4.80 13.54 1.10
CA PRO A 48 4.76 13.45 -0.35
C PRO A 48 4.59 11.99 -0.80
N GLY A 49 3.80 11.79 -1.85
CA GLY A 49 3.52 10.45 -2.36
C GLY A 49 2.63 9.60 -1.47
N SER A 50 1.94 10.18 -0.48
CA SER A 50 0.88 9.50 0.28
C SER A 50 -0.44 9.50 -0.49
N LEU A 51 -1.35 8.57 -0.15
CA LEU A 51 -2.65 8.43 -0.84
C LEU A 51 -3.46 9.75 -0.84
N VAL A 52 -3.37 10.54 0.22
CA VAL A 52 -4.10 11.83 0.33
C VAL A 52 -3.60 12.89 -0.66
N THR A 53 -2.47 12.66 -1.35
CA THR A 53 -1.94 13.50 -2.43
C THR A 53 -2.36 13.01 -3.82
N ALA A 54 -3.20 11.96 -3.90
CA ALA A 54 -3.65 11.37 -5.14
C ALA A 54 -4.45 12.35 -5.99
N ARG A 55 -4.22 12.32 -7.29
CA ARG A 55 -5.08 12.91 -8.30
C ARG A 55 -5.96 11.84 -8.92
N GLN A 56 -7.25 11.89 -8.71
CA GLN A 56 -8.18 11.00 -9.38
C GLN A 56 -8.38 11.47 -10.83
N LEU A 57 -8.07 10.60 -11.80
CA LEU A 57 -8.16 10.88 -13.23
C LEU A 57 -9.47 10.42 -13.83
N GLN A 58 -10.10 9.38 -13.24
CA GLN A 58 -11.31 8.75 -13.75
C GLN A 58 -12.09 8.06 -12.63
N GLY A 59 -13.36 7.82 -12.90
CA GLY A 59 -14.26 7.02 -12.06
C GLY A 59 -15.06 7.84 -11.07
N LYS A 60 -15.95 7.16 -10.34
CA LYS A 60 -16.75 7.75 -9.26
C LYS A 60 -15.88 8.03 -8.03
N GLU A 61 -16.39 8.81 -7.09
CA GLU A 61 -15.76 9.02 -5.78
C GLU A 61 -15.36 7.70 -5.11
N LEU A 62 -14.25 7.75 -4.38
CA LEU A 62 -13.77 6.62 -3.59
C LEU A 62 -14.72 6.37 -2.41
N SER A 63 -15.01 5.11 -2.11
CA SER A 63 -15.68 4.71 -0.88
C SER A 63 -14.66 4.60 0.26
N PHE A 64 -15.16 4.46 1.51
CA PHE A 64 -14.36 4.19 2.69
C PHE A 64 -13.44 2.97 2.47
N ASN A 65 -14.00 1.86 1.99
CA ASN A 65 -13.25 0.63 1.74
C ASN A 65 -12.25 0.80 0.58
N ASN A 66 -12.60 1.55 -0.48
CA ASN A 66 -11.66 1.84 -1.55
C ASN A 66 -10.43 2.61 -1.04
N ILE A 67 -10.63 3.58 -0.13
CA ILE A 67 -9.54 4.37 0.45
C ILE A 67 -8.63 3.47 1.30
N ALA A 68 -9.21 2.64 2.17
CA ALA A 68 -8.45 1.74 3.03
C ALA A 68 -7.63 0.71 2.22
N ASP A 69 -8.27 0.08 1.22
CA ASP A 69 -7.60 -0.90 0.36
C ASP A 69 -6.56 -0.24 -0.56
N ALA A 70 -6.85 0.98 -1.06
CA ALA A 70 -5.92 1.75 -1.90
C ALA A 70 -4.66 2.16 -1.13
N ASP A 71 -4.81 2.56 0.14
CA ASP A 71 -3.69 2.88 1.01
C ASP A 71 -2.80 1.65 1.23
N ALA A 72 -3.39 0.51 1.58
CA ALA A 72 -2.66 -0.75 1.75
C ALA A 72 -1.90 -1.17 0.48
N ALA A 73 -2.52 -1.04 -0.70
CA ALA A 73 -1.88 -1.38 -1.97
C ALA A 73 -0.73 -0.41 -2.30
N TRP A 74 -0.95 0.89 -2.11
CA TRP A 74 0.02 1.92 -2.42
C TRP A 74 1.23 1.88 -1.49
N GLU A 75 1.01 1.76 -0.19
CA GLU A 75 2.09 1.66 0.79
C GLU A 75 2.95 0.42 0.54
N CYS A 76 2.34 -0.72 0.21
CA CYS A 76 3.06 -1.93 -0.15
C CYS A 76 3.90 -1.74 -1.42
N VAL A 77 3.32 -1.24 -2.52
CA VAL A 77 4.03 -1.13 -3.79
C VAL A 77 5.19 -0.13 -3.75
N LYS A 78 5.07 0.95 -2.98
CA LYS A 78 6.15 1.93 -2.75
C LYS A 78 7.39 1.34 -2.09
N SER A 79 7.24 0.23 -1.38
CA SER A 79 8.35 -0.41 -0.67
C SER A 79 9.36 -1.09 -1.59
N PHE A 80 9.03 -1.29 -2.88
CA PHE A 80 9.88 -1.95 -3.87
C PHE A 80 10.64 -0.95 -4.73
N ASP A 81 11.91 -1.25 -4.99
CA ASP A 81 12.79 -0.39 -5.81
C ASP A 81 12.70 -0.74 -7.30
N SER A 82 12.42 -2.01 -7.64
CA SER A 82 12.18 -2.48 -9.01
C SER A 82 10.71 -2.29 -9.41
N PRO A 83 10.38 -2.29 -10.72
CA PRO A 83 8.99 -2.27 -11.16
C PRO A 83 8.17 -3.36 -10.47
N ALA A 84 7.10 -2.97 -9.81
CA ALA A 84 6.29 -3.84 -8.97
C ALA A 84 4.80 -3.65 -9.23
N CYS A 85 4.04 -4.72 -8.99
CA CYS A 85 2.59 -4.72 -8.94
C CYS A 85 2.11 -5.35 -7.64
N VAL A 86 1.17 -4.69 -6.97
CA VAL A 86 0.50 -5.17 -5.77
C VAL A 86 -1.00 -5.20 -6.02
N ILE A 87 -1.61 -6.33 -5.75
CA ILE A 87 -3.07 -6.53 -5.79
C ILE A 87 -3.55 -6.72 -4.36
N VAL A 88 -4.49 -5.88 -3.94
CA VAL A 88 -5.06 -5.89 -2.58
C VAL A 88 -6.55 -6.22 -2.63
N LYS A 89 -6.97 -7.02 -1.69
CA LYS A 89 -8.38 -7.30 -1.39
C LYS A 89 -8.58 -7.30 0.12
N HIS A 90 -9.55 -6.51 0.63
CA HIS A 90 -9.83 -6.39 2.06
C HIS A 90 -8.58 -6.05 2.91
N ALA A 91 -7.87 -5.00 2.47
CA ALA A 91 -6.66 -4.47 3.09
C ALA A 91 -5.49 -5.47 3.24
N ASN A 92 -5.51 -6.59 2.51
CA ASN A 92 -4.39 -7.52 2.46
C ASN A 92 -3.92 -7.74 1.03
N PRO A 93 -2.60 -7.82 0.78
CA PRO A 93 -2.09 -8.26 -0.50
C PRO A 93 -2.53 -9.71 -0.80
N CYS A 94 -3.12 -9.92 -1.96
CA CYS A 94 -3.44 -11.27 -2.48
C CYS A 94 -2.54 -11.66 -3.65
N GLY A 95 -1.76 -10.71 -4.19
CA GLY A 95 -0.76 -10.95 -5.21
C GLY A 95 0.24 -9.80 -5.25
N VAL A 96 1.52 -10.13 -5.16
CA VAL A 96 2.63 -9.17 -5.24
C VAL A 96 3.72 -9.73 -6.14
N ALA A 97 4.25 -8.91 -7.03
CA ALA A 97 5.42 -9.30 -7.81
C ALA A 97 6.27 -8.10 -8.19
N VAL A 98 7.56 -8.38 -8.39
CA VAL A 98 8.53 -7.51 -9.05
C VAL A 98 8.97 -8.15 -10.37
N ALA A 99 9.23 -7.31 -11.37
CA ALA A 99 9.68 -7.77 -12.69
C ALA A 99 10.45 -6.65 -13.41
N ASP A 100 10.78 -6.87 -14.69
CA ASP A 100 11.49 -5.88 -15.50
C ASP A 100 10.60 -4.70 -15.92
N ASP A 101 9.28 -4.92 -16.00
CA ASP A 101 8.28 -3.91 -16.34
C ASP A 101 6.94 -4.12 -15.62
N GLY A 102 6.02 -3.16 -15.77
CA GLY A 102 4.71 -3.20 -15.11
C GLY A 102 3.80 -4.33 -15.61
N LEU A 103 3.85 -4.66 -16.90
CA LEU A 103 3.04 -5.75 -17.46
C LEU A 103 3.46 -7.10 -16.89
N ALA A 104 4.75 -7.39 -16.88
CA ALA A 104 5.29 -8.63 -16.33
C ALA A 104 5.04 -8.73 -14.82
N ALA A 105 5.20 -7.62 -14.08
CA ALA A 105 4.88 -7.56 -12.65
C ALA A 105 3.39 -7.87 -12.40
N TYR A 106 2.49 -7.27 -13.19
CA TYR A 106 1.06 -7.55 -13.07
C TYR A 106 0.72 -9.01 -13.36
N GLN A 107 1.25 -9.58 -14.45
CA GLN A 107 0.96 -10.96 -14.83
C GLN A 107 1.38 -11.95 -13.74
N LYS A 108 2.57 -11.75 -13.15
CA LYS A 108 3.06 -12.54 -12.02
C LYS A 108 2.17 -12.35 -10.78
N ALA A 109 1.88 -11.11 -10.38
CA ALA A 109 1.05 -10.83 -9.21
C ALA A 109 -0.34 -11.45 -9.34
N TYR A 110 -0.96 -11.35 -10.52
CA TYR A 110 -2.27 -11.91 -10.80
C TYR A 110 -2.32 -13.45 -10.70
N GLN A 111 -1.23 -14.13 -11.09
CA GLN A 111 -1.12 -15.59 -10.99
C GLN A 111 -1.14 -16.13 -9.56
N THR A 112 -0.81 -15.31 -8.56
CA THR A 112 -0.83 -15.73 -7.15
C THR A 112 -2.23 -16.18 -6.71
N ASP A 113 -3.25 -15.36 -6.98
CA ASP A 113 -4.65 -15.65 -6.65
C ASP A 113 -5.58 -14.84 -7.55
N ALA A 114 -5.83 -15.36 -8.75
CA ALA A 114 -6.71 -14.73 -9.72
C ALA A 114 -8.16 -14.59 -9.23
N THR A 115 -8.59 -15.46 -8.34
CA THR A 115 -9.94 -15.42 -7.76
C THR A 115 -10.11 -14.23 -6.82
N SER A 116 -9.16 -14.05 -5.89
CA SER A 116 -9.18 -12.92 -4.95
C SER A 116 -8.88 -11.59 -5.64
N ALA A 117 -8.14 -11.60 -6.75
CA ALA A 117 -7.83 -10.39 -7.53
C ALA A 117 -9.05 -9.75 -8.17
N PHE A 118 -10.14 -10.50 -8.37
CA PHE A 118 -11.36 -9.97 -8.97
C PHE A 118 -12.01 -8.88 -8.10
N GLY A 119 -12.18 -7.69 -8.67
CA GLY A 119 -12.67 -6.52 -7.94
C GLY A 119 -11.69 -6.00 -6.88
N GLY A 120 -10.42 -6.29 -7.03
CA GLY A 120 -9.36 -5.79 -6.17
C GLY A 120 -8.88 -4.39 -6.54
N ILE A 121 -7.99 -3.88 -5.71
CA ILE A 121 -7.22 -2.65 -5.92
C ILE A 121 -5.86 -3.06 -6.46
N ILE A 122 -5.41 -2.42 -7.54
CA ILE A 122 -4.12 -2.71 -8.18
C ILE A 122 -3.25 -1.47 -8.15
N ALA A 123 -2.05 -1.59 -7.61
CA ALA A 123 -1.09 -0.52 -7.52
C ALA A 123 0.24 -0.89 -8.21
N PHE A 124 0.82 0.09 -8.91
CA PHE A 124 2.14 0.02 -9.53
C PHE A 124 3.03 1.13 -9.01
N ASN A 125 4.32 0.85 -8.84
CA ASN A 125 5.35 1.87 -8.56
C ASN A 125 6.05 2.37 -9.83
N CYS A 126 5.58 2.00 -11.01
CA CYS A 126 6.11 2.39 -12.31
C CYS A 126 5.00 2.92 -13.22
N PRO A 127 5.33 3.61 -14.33
CA PRO A 127 4.35 4.05 -15.31
C PRO A 127 3.51 2.88 -15.85
N VAL A 128 2.20 3.10 -16.03
CA VAL A 128 1.28 2.13 -16.62
C VAL A 128 1.04 2.51 -18.08
N ASP A 129 1.32 1.58 -18.97
CA ASP A 129 1.21 1.70 -20.42
C ASP A 129 -0.02 0.95 -20.98
N LEU A 130 -0.25 1.08 -22.30
CA LEU A 130 -1.36 0.44 -22.98
C LEU A 130 -1.34 -1.09 -22.87
N PRO A 131 -0.22 -1.81 -23.08
CA PRO A 131 -0.17 -3.27 -22.91
C PRO A 131 -0.61 -3.71 -21.51
N THR A 132 -0.17 -3.00 -20.48
CA THR A 132 -0.56 -3.27 -19.08
C THR A 132 -2.06 -3.08 -18.89
N VAL A 133 -2.65 -1.99 -19.41
CA VAL A 133 -4.10 -1.75 -19.32
C VAL A 133 -4.89 -2.80 -20.10
N GLN A 134 -4.42 -3.25 -21.27
CA GLN A 134 -5.06 -4.32 -22.02
C GLN A 134 -5.11 -5.63 -21.23
N ALA A 135 -4.03 -6.00 -20.56
CA ALA A 135 -3.99 -7.16 -19.67
C ALA A 135 -4.94 -7.01 -18.47
N LEU A 136 -4.92 -5.86 -17.80
CA LEU A 136 -5.86 -5.50 -16.72
C LEU A 136 -7.33 -5.57 -17.15
N SER A 137 -7.60 -5.31 -18.42
CA SER A 137 -8.96 -5.28 -18.96
C SER A 137 -9.65 -6.64 -19.02
N GLN A 138 -8.92 -7.72 -18.79
CA GLN A 138 -9.47 -9.08 -18.75
C GLN A 138 -10.21 -9.38 -17.43
N GLN A 139 -10.08 -8.53 -16.42
CA GLN A 139 -10.75 -8.68 -15.14
C GLN A 139 -11.49 -7.40 -14.70
N PHE A 140 -12.30 -7.55 -13.66
CA PHE A 140 -12.89 -6.39 -12.99
C PHE A 140 -11.87 -5.82 -11.98
N VAL A 141 -11.58 -4.51 -12.11
CA VAL A 141 -10.71 -3.73 -11.24
C VAL A 141 -11.52 -2.58 -10.64
N GLU A 142 -11.48 -2.39 -9.35
CA GLU A 142 -12.17 -1.27 -8.71
C GLU A 142 -11.35 0.01 -8.70
N VAL A 143 -10.07 -0.09 -8.32
CA VAL A 143 -9.14 1.05 -8.29
C VAL A 143 -7.81 0.64 -8.92
N LEU A 144 -7.28 1.51 -9.76
CA LEU A 144 -5.95 1.39 -10.36
C LEU A 144 -5.10 2.59 -9.93
N ILE A 145 -3.91 2.31 -9.40
CA ILE A 145 -3.00 3.32 -8.85
C ILE A 145 -1.65 3.22 -9.52
N ALA A 146 -1.11 4.35 -9.99
CA ALA A 146 0.25 4.40 -10.54
C ALA A 146 0.84 5.81 -10.44
N PRO A 147 2.18 5.96 -10.54
CA PRO A 147 2.82 7.28 -10.58
C PRO A 147 2.49 8.05 -11.87
N SER A 148 2.25 7.36 -12.97
CA SER A 148 1.81 7.97 -14.23
C SER A 148 1.16 6.92 -15.15
N PHE A 149 0.47 7.42 -16.17
CA PHE A 149 -0.18 6.62 -17.21
C PHE A 149 0.18 7.22 -18.56
N THR A 150 0.42 6.39 -19.57
CA THR A 150 0.57 6.87 -20.95
C THR A 150 -0.77 7.36 -21.51
N GLY A 151 -0.72 8.25 -22.50
CA GLY A 151 -1.94 8.84 -23.07
C GLY A 151 -2.88 7.81 -23.69
N ASP A 152 -2.34 6.80 -24.36
CA ASP A 152 -3.07 5.68 -24.95
C ASP A 152 -3.65 4.72 -23.88
N ALA A 153 -2.92 4.51 -22.77
CA ALA A 153 -3.43 3.80 -21.61
C ALA A 153 -4.66 4.49 -21.01
N LEU A 154 -4.62 5.81 -20.85
CA LEU A 154 -5.76 6.59 -20.35
C LEU A 154 -6.96 6.53 -21.32
N LEU A 155 -6.72 6.60 -22.63
CA LEU A 155 -7.79 6.44 -23.63
C LEU A 155 -8.45 5.06 -23.52
N GLN A 156 -7.67 4.00 -23.37
CA GLN A 156 -8.19 2.65 -23.20
C GLN A 156 -9.01 2.50 -21.91
N LEU A 157 -8.58 3.12 -20.81
CA LEU A 157 -9.28 3.11 -19.52
C LEU A 157 -10.65 3.80 -19.58
N GLN A 158 -10.84 4.78 -20.46
CA GLN A 158 -12.14 5.44 -20.64
C GLN A 158 -13.26 4.47 -21.02
N ALA A 159 -12.95 3.40 -21.72
CA ALA A 159 -13.92 2.34 -22.04
C ALA A 159 -14.43 1.60 -20.79
N LYS A 160 -13.70 1.71 -19.66
CA LYS A 160 -14.07 1.14 -18.36
C LYS A 160 -14.34 2.24 -17.33
N ALA A 161 -15.34 3.08 -17.60
CA ALA A 161 -15.66 4.29 -16.82
C ALA A 161 -15.85 4.07 -15.30
N ASN A 162 -16.14 2.84 -14.87
CA ASN A 162 -16.32 2.51 -13.46
C ASN A 162 -15.01 2.29 -12.69
N VAL A 163 -13.88 2.06 -13.39
CA VAL A 163 -12.57 1.94 -12.76
C VAL A 163 -12.14 3.32 -12.25
N ARG A 164 -11.79 3.40 -10.99
CA ARG A 164 -11.20 4.60 -10.39
C ARG A 164 -9.72 4.60 -10.65
N VAL A 165 -9.24 5.61 -11.35
CA VAL A 165 -7.83 5.75 -11.73
C VAL A 165 -7.20 6.83 -10.89
N LEU A 166 -6.21 6.48 -10.10
CA LEU A 166 -5.47 7.37 -9.20
C LEU A 166 -4.04 7.53 -9.68
N GLN A 167 -3.61 8.76 -9.83
CA GLN A 167 -2.22 9.12 -10.07
C GLN A 167 -1.61 9.66 -8.77
N ILE A 168 -0.52 9.03 -8.31
CA ILE A 168 0.20 9.45 -7.11
C ILE A 168 1.69 9.45 -7.45
N ALA A 169 2.33 10.62 -7.42
CA ALA A 169 3.77 10.70 -7.60
C ALA A 169 4.49 9.88 -6.52
N LEU A 170 5.51 9.14 -6.89
CA LEU A 170 6.38 8.49 -5.91
C LEU A 170 7.03 9.56 -5.02
N PRO A 171 7.24 9.27 -3.72
CA PRO A 171 7.94 10.20 -2.85
C PRO A 171 9.36 10.45 -3.37
N PRO A 172 9.87 11.66 -3.21
CA PRO A 172 11.28 11.94 -3.52
C PRO A 172 12.19 11.12 -2.59
N GLN A 173 13.41 10.86 -3.03
CA GLN A 173 14.42 10.34 -2.12
C GLN A 173 14.76 11.41 -1.07
N GLY A 174 14.78 11.02 0.19
CA GLY A 174 15.05 11.95 1.30
C GLY A 174 15.52 11.22 2.55
N ASP A 175 16.05 11.99 3.51
CA ASP A 175 16.71 11.44 4.70
C ASP A 175 15.76 11.22 5.89
N THR A 176 14.51 11.63 5.78
CA THR A 176 13.52 11.48 6.87
C THR A 176 12.36 10.60 6.41
N PRO A 177 11.70 9.86 7.33
CA PRO A 177 10.51 9.09 6.98
C PRO A 177 9.45 9.94 6.27
N TRP A 178 9.19 11.16 6.71
CA TRP A 178 8.25 12.07 6.06
C TRP A 178 8.63 12.37 4.60
N SER A 179 9.92 12.71 4.33
CA SER A 179 10.38 12.97 2.95
C SER A 179 10.37 11.73 2.07
N GLN A 180 10.42 10.54 2.67
CA GLN A 180 10.27 9.25 2.00
C GLN A 180 8.80 8.83 1.84
N GLY A 181 7.84 9.68 2.20
CA GLY A 181 6.42 9.38 2.09
C GLY A 181 5.88 8.40 3.10
N LEU A 182 6.56 8.25 4.25
CA LEU A 182 6.22 7.29 5.30
C LEU A 182 5.57 7.99 6.50
N ASN A 183 4.61 7.33 7.12
CA ASN A 183 4.08 7.76 8.41
C ASN A 183 5.14 7.61 9.51
N LEU A 184 5.11 8.51 10.51
CA LEU A 184 5.95 8.38 11.70
C LEU A 184 5.25 7.60 12.81
N ILE A 185 3.94 7.77 12.91
CA ILE A 185 3.09 7.24 13.97
C ILE A 185 1.85 6.59 13.36
N ASP A 186 1.56 5.38 13.80
CA ASP A 186 0.29 4.72 13.57
C ASP A 186 -0.64 4.93 14.76
N VAL A 187 -1.93 5.12 14.46
CA VAL A 187 -2.96 5.38 15.47
C VAL A 187 -4.14 4.46 15.25
N LYS A 188 -4.56 3.78 16.31
CA LYS A 188 -5.74 2.92 16.31
C LYS A 188 -6.71 3.32 17.42
N ARG A 189 -7.98 3.52 17.08
CA ARG A 189 -9.04 3.72 18.09
C ARG A 189 -9.33 2.43 18.83
N VAL A 190 -9.42 2.51 20.16
CA VAL A 190 -9.79 1.41 21.05
C VAL A 190 -10.74 1.91 22.13
N GLY A 191 -11.99 1.53 22.04
CA GLY A 191 -13.01 2.05 22.95
C GLY A 191 -12.95 3.58 23.04
N SER A 192 -12.75 4.15 24.22
CA SER A 192 -12.61 5.59 24.45
C SER A 192 -11.14 6.07 24.40
N GLY A 193 -10.20 5.23 23.95
CA GLY A 193 -8.77 5.52 23.93
C GLY A 193 -8.15 5.46 22.55
N LEU A 194 -6.83 5.69 22.50
CA LEU A 194 -5.98 5.56 21.34
C LEU A 194 -4.79 4.67 21.68
N LEU A 195 -4.50 3.71 20.80
CA LEU A 195 -3.18 3.11 20.73
C LEU A 195 -2.36 3.90 19.73
N MET A 196 -1.16 4.27 20.14
CA MET A 196 -0.20 4.98 19.30
C MET A 196 1.12 4.22 19.35
N GLN A 197 1.72 4.01 18.19
CA GLN A 197 3.02 3.38 18.04
C GLN A 197 3.82 4.08 16.94
N THR A 198 5.11 3.85 16.88
CA THR A 198 5.89 4.20 15.68
C THR A 198 5.42 3.33 14.53
N ALA A 199 5.33 3.91 13.34
CA ALA A 199 5.02 3.13 12.14
C ALA A 199 6.13 2.09 11.88
N ASP A 200 5.76 0.96 11.27
CA ASP A 200 6.71 -0.08 10.90
C ASP A 200 7.47 0.32 9.63
N ASN A 201 8.48 1.17 9.81
CA ASN A 201 9.36 1.65 8.75
C ASN A 201 10.68 0.85 8.69
N HIS A 202 10.72 -0.33 9.34
CA HIS A 202 11.93 -1.15 9.36
C HIS A 202 12.26 -1.73 7.99
N ARG A 203 13.49 -1.49 7.54
CA ARG A 203 14.04 -2.08 6.32
C ARG A 203 15.10 -3.11 6.69
N LEU A 204 14.80 -4.38 6.38
CA LEU A 204 15.75 -5.48 6.58
C LEU A 204 16.80 -5.45 5.47
N ASN A 205 18.07 -5.55 5.86
CA ASN A 205 19.20 -5.72 4.94
C ASN A 205 19.75 -7.16 5.04
N LEU A 206 20.44 -7.61 3.99
CA LEU A 206 21.08 -8.94 3.99
C LEU A 206 22.07 -9.11 5.15
N SER A 207 22.76 -8.04 5.54
CA SER A 207 23.71 -8.02 6.68
C SER A 207 23.08 -8.28 8.04
N ASP A 208 21.76 -8.04 8.16
CA ASP A 208 21.03 -8.18 9.41
C ASP A 208 20.53 -9.63 9.61
N MET A 209 20.62 -10.44 8.56
CA MET A 209 20.12 -11.81 8.54
C MET A 209 21.17 -12.80 9.02
N GLN A 210 20.74 -13.72 9.89
CA GLN A 210 21.58 -14.84 10.35
C GLN A 210 20.99 -16.17 9.90
N VAL A 211 21.82 -17.00 9.28
CA VAL A 211 21.42 -18.36 8.91
C VAL A 211 21.59 -19.26 10.12
N VAL A 212 20.47 -19.70 10.69
CA VAL A 212 20.44 -20.59 11.87
C VAL A 212 20.12 -22.04 11.52
N THR A 213 19.87 -22.31 10.24
CA THR A 213 19.57 -23.65 9.72
C THR A 213 20.83 -24.38 9.26
N ARG A 214 20.79 -25.74 9.24
CA ARG A 214 21.91 -26.56 8.75
C ARG A 214 22.21 -26.32 7.26
N LEU A 215 21.14 -26.13 6.46
CA LEU A 215 21.26 -25.79 5.05
C LEU A 215 21.28 -24.29 4.89
N HIS A 216 22.25 -23.77 4.19
CA HIS A 216 22.34 -22.35 3.86
C HIS A 216 21.50 -22.05 2.62
N PRO A 217 20.74 -20.94 2.60
CA PRO A 217 20.03 -20.51 1.41
C PRO A 217 21.01 -20.09 0.32
N THR A 218 20.63 -20.33 -0.94
CA THR A 218 21.35 -19.80 -2.10
C THR A 218 21.15 -18.29 -2.19
N PRO A 219 21.99 -17.53 -2.95
CA PRO A 219 21.77 -16.10 -3.16
C PRO A 219 20.37 -15.76 -3.70
N ALA A 220 19.82 -16.58 -4.60
CA ALA A 220 18.47 -16.40 -5.13
C ALA A 220 17.40 -16.57 -4.02
N GLN A 221 17.54 -17.59 -3.18
CA GLN A 221 16.65 -17.80 -2.03
C GLN A 221 16.75 -16.66 -1.00
N MET A 222 17.93 -16.06 -0.81
CA MET A 222 18.07 -14.89 0.06
C MET A 222 17.31 -13.68 -0.50
N GLN A 223 17.30 -13.47 -1.81
CA GLN A 223 16.48 -12.42 -2.43
C GLN A 223 14.97 -12.72 -2.26
N ASP A 224 14.56 -13.96 -2.43
CA ASP A 224 13.16 -14.36 -2.18
C ASP A 224 12.76 -14.17 -0.71
N LEU A 225 13.65 -14.45 0.25
CA LEU A 225 13.39 -14.19 1.68
C LEU A 225 13.23 -12.71 1.98
N LEU A 226 14.05 -11.83 1.39
CA LEU A 226 13.89 -10.38 1.53
C LEU A 226 12.58 -9.89 0.89
N PHE A 227 12.22 -10.43 -0.26
CA PHE A 227 10.94 -10.12 -0.91
C PHE A 227 9.77 -10.55 -0.02
N ALA A 228 9.79 -11.80 0.49
CA ALA A 228 8.75 -12.31 1.38
C ALA A 228 8.62 -11.49 2.67
N TRP A 229 9.74 -11.09 3.27
CA TRP A 229 9.75 -10.21 4.44
C TRP A 229 9.04 -8.89 4.15
N ARG A 230 9.39 -8.25 3.02
CA ARG A 230 8.80 -6.97 2.60
C ARG A 230 7.29 -7.10 2.37
N VAL A 231 6.84 -8.18 1.74
CA VAL A 231 5.40 -8.45 1.57
C VAL A 231 4.72 -8.69 2.92
N ALA A 232 5.34 -9.50 3.81
CA ALA A 232 4.75 -9.85 5.09
C ALA A 232 4.49 -8.64 6.00
N GLN A 233 5.29 -7.57 5.87
CA GLN A 233 5.09 -6.30 6.59
C GLN A 233 3.70 -5.68 6.31
N PHE A 234 3.13 -5.91 5.12
CA PHE A 234 1.82 -5.39 4.70
C PHE A 234 0.69 -6.43 4.83
N VAL A 235 0.97 -7.60 5.35
CA VAL A 235 -0.02 -8.65 5.57
C VAL A 235 -0.45 -8.66 7.03
N LYS A 236 -1.75 -8.69 7.25
CA LYS A 236 -2.31 -8.68 8.60
C LYS A 236 -1.84 -9.91 9.40
N SER A 237 -1.32 -9.67 10.59
CA SER A 237 -0.76 -10.69 11.48
C SER A 237 -1.83 -11.71 11.94
N ASN A 238 -1.51 -13.00 12.05
CA ASN A 238 -0.22 -13.58 11.70
C ASN A 238 -0.13 -13.75 10.17
N ALA A 239 1.05 -13.45 9.61
CA ALA A 239 1.27 -13.47 8.18
C ALA A 239 2.12 -14.68 7.77
N ILE A 240 1.72 -15.37 6.70
CA ILE A 240 2.51 -16.38 6.01
C ILE A 240 2.60 -16.00 4.54
N VAL A 241 3.81 -15.89 4.02
CA VAL A 241 4.07 -15.57 2.61
C VAL A 241 4.93 -16.65 1.98
N PHE A 242 4.43 -17.28 0.93
CA PHE A 242 5.21 -18.12 0.03
C PHE A 242 5.58 -17.31 -1.21
N CYS A 243 6.83 -17.38 -1.61
CA CYS A 243 7.31 -16.65 -2.79
C CYS A 243 8.39 -17.43 -3.56
N HIS A 244 8.57 -17.05 -4.82
CA HIS A 244 9.64 -17.55 -5.69
C HIS A 244 9.92 -16.54 -6.81
N GLN A 245 11.20 -16.23 -7.04
CA GLN A 245 11.65 -15.33 -8.11
C GLN A 245 10.92 -13.98 -8.12
N GLY A 246 10.81 -13.35 -6.93
CA GLY A 246 10.17 -12.04 -6.79
C GLY A 246 8.66 -12.03 -7.05
N GLN A 247 7.99 -13.15 -6.84
CA GLN A 247 6.55 -13.31 -6.97
C GLN A 247 6.00 -14.04 -5.75
N THR A 248 4.87 -13.60 -5.21
CA THR A 248 4.11 -14.38 -4.23
C THR A 248 3.48 -15.61 -4.91
N LEU A 249 3.54 -16.74 -4.23
CA LEU A 249 2.85 -17.98 -4.63
C LEU A 249 1.61 -18.23 -3.78
N GLY A 250 1.55 -17.61 -2.61
CA GLY A 250 0.42 -17.64 -1.71
C GLY A 250 0.64 -16.73 -0.51
N VAL A 251 -0.44 -16.14 -0.03
CA VAL A 251 -0.47 -15.24 1.14
C VAL A 251 -1.57 -15.69 2.09
N GLY A 252 -1.20 -15.98 3.33
CA GLY A 252 -2.12 -16.23 4.43
C GLY A 252 -2.12 -15.03 5.38
N ALA A 253 -3.30 -14.40 5.57
CA ALA A 253 -3.50 -13.24 6.43
C ALA A 253 -4.38 -13.57 7.62
N GLY A 254 -3.99 -13.09 8.81
CA GLY A 254 -4.71 -13.32 10.05
C GLY A 254 -4.60 -14.77 10.54
N GLN A 255 -5.34 -15.08 11.61
CA GLN A 255 -5.45 -16.46 12.07
C GLN A 255 -6.53 -17.16 11.25
N MET A 256 -6.10 -18.08 10.42
CA MET A 256 -6.97 -19.01 9.73
C MET A 256 -7.02 -20.28 10.57
N SER A 257 -8.20 -20.62 11.05
CA SER A 257 -8.44 -21.88 11.78
C SER A 257 -8.50 -23.06 10.83
#